data_5cb6b87b9a1ab0cfb7bf37ae2d462ef8
#
_entry.id   5cb6b87b9a1ab0cfb7bf37ae2d462ef8
#
_cell.length_a   1.000
_cell.length_b   1.000
_cell.length_c   1.000
_cell.angle_alpha   90.00
_cell.angle_beta   90.00
_cell.angle_gamma   90.00
#
_symmetry.space_group_name_H-M   'P 1'
#
loop_
_entity.id
_entity.type
_entity.pdbx_description
1 polymer ?
#
loop_
_entity_poly.entity_id
_entity_poly.type
_entity_poly.pdbx_seq_one_letter_code
_entity_poly.pdbx_strand_id
1 'polypeptide(L)'
;PGLREAGFDANLDAVVNWGNGKVFFFKGGNYLRYDVASDSADPGYPLSIADQWPGLALAGFGASIRAAVDLFNGRNIWLPSAERMPATKNGPMYLPLPWRGVLHTTEGSTIAGALQTFRDTNFWPTLTIDPKTLRVIQHYSLSRGARALSDHVTAENAARCVQIEIVGFAAQAPSWPPEQLAFIRQTIRDIDSLVPIPRQSSMTFLNDAGVNSHPGNRMSVEDWKRFSGWCGHQHVPGESHWDPGALDIDTVLR
;
A
#
# COMPACT_ATOMS: atom_id res chain seq x y z
N PRO A 1 28.88 -0.57 -20.95
CA PRO A 1 30.14 -0.79 -20.23
C PRO A 1 29.87 -1.34 -18.83
N GLY A 2 30.79 -2.11 -18.26
CA GLY A 2 30.67 -2.63 -16.89
C GLY A 2 29.99 -3.99 -16.73
N LEU A 3 28.94 -4.33 -17.50
CA LEU A 3 28.31 -5.66 -17.41
C LEU A 3 29.28 -6.76 -17.87
N ARG A 4 29.93 -6.57 -19.00
CA ARG A 4 30.91 -7.54 -19.54
C ARG A 4 32.14 -7.64 -18.65
N GLU A 5 32.66 -6.52 -18.20
CA GLU A 5 33.83 -6.46 -17.33
C GLU A 5 33.58 -7.16 -15.99
N ALA A 6 32.34 -7.08 -15.49
CA ALA A 6 31.88 -7.78 -14.30
C ALA A 6 31.43 -9.22 -14.54
N GLY A 7 31.47 -9.72 -15.80
CA GLY A 7 31.02 -11.05 -16.14
C GLY A 7 29.48 -11.25 -16.13
N PHE A 8 28.73 -10.16 -16.25
CA PHE A 8 27.25 -10.14 -16.22
C PHE A 8 26.64 -9.90 -17.60
N ASP A 9 27.38 -10.13 -18.69
CA ASP A 9 26.91 -9.99 -20.06
C ASP A 9 26.25 -11.26 -20.63
N ALA A 10 26.33 -12.38 -19.92
CA ALA A 10 25.71 -13.65 -20.31
C ALA A 10 25.35 -14.52 -19.10
N ASN A 11 24.47 -15.50 -19.32
CA ASN A 11 24.06 -16.48 -18.31
C ASN A 11 23.52 -15.84 -17.02
N LEU A 12 22.68 -14.83 -17.18
CA LEU A 12 21.99 -14.18 -16.08
C LEU A 12 20.86 -15.09 -15.57
N ASP A 13 20.72 -15.16 -14.24
CA ASP A 13 19.63 -15.89 -13.61
C ASP A 13 18.36 -15.04 -13.55
N ALA A 14 18.50 -13.74 -13.26
CA ALA A 14 17.39 -12.80 -13.24
C ALA A 14 17.85 -11.35 -13.49
N VAL A 15 16.93 -10.52 -13.91
CA VAL A 15 17.11 -9.07 -14.06
C VAL A 15 15.87 -8.38 -13.53
N VAL A 16 16.05 -7.33 -12.73
CA VAL A 16 14.95 -6.49 -12.25
C VAL A 16 15.31 -5.02 -12.37
N ASN A 17 14.41 -4.26 -12.98
CA ASN A 17 14.51 -2.81 -12.98
C ASN A 17 13.86 -2.26 -11.71
N TRP A 18 14.62 -1.61 -10.84
CA TRP A 18 14.18 -1.15 -9.51
C TRP A 18 13.38 0.17 -9.54
N GLY A 19 13.17 0.80 -10.69
CA GLY A 19 12.34 1.99 -10.89
C GLY A 19 12.92 3.34 -10.47
N ASN A 20 14.08 3.32 -9.87
CA ASN A 20 14.79 4.53 -9.45
C ASN A 20 16.00 4.86 -10.34
N GLY A 21 15.96 4.40 -11.60
CA GLY A 21 17.10 4.48 -12.52
C GLY A 21 18.14 3.39 -12.32
N LYS A 22 17.89 2.41 -11.47
CA LYS A 22 18.79 1.28 -11.22
C LYS A 22 18.19 -0.03 -11.69
N VAL A 23 19.01 -0.85 -12.35
CA VAL A 23 18.69 -2.23 -12.75
C VAL A 23 19.61 -3.17 -11.99
N PHE A 24 19.03 -4.24 -11.43
CA PHE A 24 19.78 -5.27 -10.72
C PHE A 24 19.84 -6.53 -11.59
N PHE A 25 21.03 -7.01 -11.81
CA PHE A 25 21.32 -8.24 -12.53
C PHE A 25 21.79 -9.29 -11.53
N PHE A 26 21.21 -10.49 -11.57
CA PHE A 26 21.56 -11.60 -10.69
C PHE A 26 22.24 -12.71 -11.48
N LYS A 27 23.32 -13.24 -10.92
CA LYS A 27 24.08 -14.34 -11.51
C LYS A 27 24.74 -15.17 -10.40
N GLY A 28 24.33 -16.43 -10.24
CA GLY A 28 24.75 -17.25 -9.12
C GLY A 28 24.47 -16.57 -7.78
N GLY A 29 25.40 -16.63 -6.85
CA GLY A 29 25.30 -15.98 -5.55
C GLY A 29 25.61 -14.48 -5.54
N ASN A 30 25.73 -13.83 -6.69
CA ASN A 30 26.09 -12.43 -6.79
C ASN A 30 25.03 -11.59 -7.52
N TYR A 31 25.06 -10.29 -7.29
CA TYR A 31 24.28 -9.33 -8.04
C TYR A 31 25.10 -8.09 -8.40
N LEU A 32 24.71 -7.46 -9.50
CA LEU A 32 25.29 -6.22 -9.99
C LEU A 32 24.20 -5.16 -10.07
N ARG A 33 24.49 -3.97 -9.58
CA ARG A 33 23.63 -2.79 -9.72
C ARG A 33 24.13 -1.92 -10.86
N TYR A 34 23.23 -1.60 -11.79
CA TYR A 34 23.50 -0.83 -13.00
C TYR A 34 22.72 0.48 -12.95
N ASP A 35 23.38 1.56 -13.27
CA ASP A 35 22.77 2.88 -13.40
C ASP A 35 22.39 3.14 -14.85
N VAL A 36 21.09 3.35 -15.10
CA VAL A 36 20.56 3.58 -16.44
C VAL A 36 20.98 4.94 -17.02
N ALA A 37 21.12 5.95 -16.17
CA ALA A 37 21.43 7.30 -16.62
C ALA A 37 22.90 7.43 -17.06
N SER A 38 23.82 6.79 -16.34
CA SER A 38 25.23 6.77 -16.69
C SER A 38 25.62 5.63 -17.62
N ASP A 39 24.66 4.74 -17.95
CA ASP A 39 24.86 3.54 -18.77
C ASP A 39 26.03 2.67 -18.31
N SER A 40 26.14 2.44 -17.00
CA SER A 40 27.27 1.75 -16.40
C SER A 40 26.93 0.99 -15.12
N ALA A 41 27.72 -0.03 -14.79
CA ALA A 41 27.67 -0.65 -13.47
C ALA A 41 28.10 0.34 -12.39
N ASP A 42 27.39 0.35 -11.27
CA ASP A 42 27.80 1.16 -10.13
C ASP A 42 29.15 0.66 -9.58
N PRO A 43 30.03 1.57 -9.10
CA PRO A 43 31.30 1.18 -8.50
C PRO A 43 31.14 0.22 -7.32
N GLY A 44 32.05 -0.74 -7.20
CA GLY A 44 32.06 -1.72 -6.11
C GLY A 44 31.19 -2.95 -6.34
N TYR A 45 30.53 -3.08 -7.48
CA TYR A 45 29.80 -4.28 -7.88
C TYR A 45 30.62 -5.18 -8.80
N PRO A 46 30.34 -6.51 -8.83
CA PRO A 46 29.24 -7.22 -8.19
C PRO A 46 29.44 -7.48 -6.69
N LEU A 47 28.33 -7.67 -5.96
CA LEU A 47 28.31 -7.97 -4.54
C LEU A 47 27.62 -9.33 -4.28
N SER A 48 27.98 -9.98 -3.16
CA SER A 48 27.37 -11.23 -2.71
C SER A 48 25.93 -10.98 -2.21
N ILE A 49 24.98 -11.81 -2.66
CA ILE A 49 23.59 -11.80 -2.16
C ILE A 49 23.57 -12.18 -0.67
N ALA A 50 24.36 -13.19 -0.29
CA ALA A 50 24.38 -13.68 1.08
C ALA A 50 24.86 -12.62 2.08
N ASP A 51 25.86 -11.81 1.69
CA ASP A 51 26.45 -10.81 2.57
C ASP A 51 25.62 -9.53 2.65
N GLN A 52 25.01 -9.13 1.54
CA GLN A 52 24.29 -7.85 1.45
C GLN A 52 22.80 -7.96 1.77
N TRP A 53 22.23 -9.16 1.58
CA TRP A 53 20.81 -9.44 1.84
C TRP A 53 20.64 -10.70 2.71
N PRO A 54 21.05 -10.65 3.99
CA PRO A 54 21.04 -11.82 4.87
C PRO A 54 19.64 -12.45 5.02
N GLY A 55 18.57 -11.69 4.92
CA GLY A 55 17.20 -12.21 4.92
C GLY A 55 16.90 -13.10 3.71
N LEU A 56 17.41 -12.76 2.52
CA LEU A 56 17.30 -13.62 1.34
C LEU A 56 18.17 -14.87 1.46
N ALA A 57 19.36 -14.74 2.03
CA ALA A 57 20.24 -15.88 2.28
C ALA A 57 19.60 -16.88 3.26
N LEU A 58 19.01 -16.39 4.36
CA LEU A 58 18.27 -17.23 5.33
C LEU A 58 17.04 -17.91 4.72
N ALA A 59 16.40 -17.27 3.76
CA ALA A 59 15.27 -17.83 3.01
C ALA A 59 15.69 -18.81 1.88
N GLY A 60 16.99 -19.10 1.74
CA GLY A 60 17.50 -20.02 0.73
C GLY A 60 17.86 -19.41 -0.63
N PHE A 61 17.80 -18.09 -0.78
CA PHE A 61 18.10 -17.38 -2.04
C PHE A 61 19.53 -16.80 -2.11
N GLY A 62 20.41 -17.15 -1.16
CA GLY A 62 21.78 -16.63 -1.13
C GLY A 62 22.70 -17.13 -2.25
N ALA A 63 22.38 -18.29 -2.85
CA ALA A 63 23.19 -18.91 -3.90
C ALA A 63 22.70 -18.61 -5.33
N SER A 64 21.43 -18.30 -5.53
CA SER A 64 20.86 -17.90 -6.83
C SER A 64 19.45 -17.34 -6.68
N ILE A 65 19.12 -16.38 -7.56
CA ILE A 65 17.76 -15.86 -7.74
C ILE A 65 17.40 -16.06 -9.20
N ARG A 66 16.57 -17.07 -9.51
CA ARG A 66 16.24 -17.46 -10.90
C ARG A 66 15.13 -16.64 -11.54
N ALA A 67 14.41 -15.85 -10.76
CA ALA A 67 13.46 -14.88 -11.25
C ALA A 67 13.37 -13.73 -10.26
N ALA A 68 13.41 -12.53 -10.77
CA ALA A 68 13.13 -11.31 -10.01
C ALA A 68 12.21 -10.46 -10.86
N VAL A 69 11.11 -10.02 -10.28
CA VAL A 69 10.16 -9.14 -10.94
C VAL A 69 9.88 -7.98 -10.02
N ASP A 70 10.06 -6.79 -10.53
CA ASP A 70 9.50 -5.60 -9.90
C ASP A 70 8.08 -5.40 -10.44
N LEU A 71 7.12 -5.82 -9.64
CA LEU A 71 5.71 -5.71 -9.98
C LEU A 71 5.25 -4.25 -10.06
N PHE A 72 6.03 -3.30 -9.51
CA PHE A 72 5.56 -1.95 -9.23
C PHE A 72 6.52 -0.84 -9.64
N ASN A 73 7.58 -1.18 -10.29
CA ASN A 73 8.68 -0.33 -10.71
C ASN A 73 8.23 0.98 -11.40
N GLY A 74 7.98 2.01 -10.62
CA GLY A 74 7.57 3.32 -11.11
C GLY A 74 6.25 3.32 -11.89
N ARG A 75 5.57 2.18 -12.01
CA ARG A 75 4.31 2.07 -12.72
C ARG A 75 3.21 2.76 -11.95
N ASN A 76 2.52 3.64 -12.61
CA ASN A 76 1.25 4.15 -12.11
C ASN A 76 0.21 3.03 -12.22
N ILE A 77 -0.18 2.45 -11.08
CA ILE A 77 -1.16 1.37 -10.99
C ILE A 77 -2.53 2.00 -10.70
N TRP A 78 -3.42 1.90 -11.67
CA TRP A 78 -4.77 2.41 -11.58
C TRP A 78 -5.75 1.26 -11.75
N LEU A 79 -6.81 1.26 -10.94
CA LEU A 79 -7.92 0.33 -11.11
C LEU A 79 -8.61 0.61 -12.45
N PRO A 80 -8.83 -0.41 -13.29
CA PRO A 80 -9.54 -0.22 -14.57
C PRO A 80 -10.97 0.30 -14.41
N SER A 81 -11.61 -0.05 -13.28
CA SER A 81 -12.98 0.35 -12.94
C SER A 81 -13.10 1.73 -12.29
N ALA A 82 -11.99 2.37 -11.93
CA ALA A 82 -12.01 3.64 -11.22
C ALA A 82 -11.97 4.84 -12.16
N GLU A 83 -12.75 5.85 -11.83
CA GLU A 83 -12.60 7.19 -12.37
C GLU A 83 -11.28 7.79 -11.84
N ARG A 84 -10.44 8.31 -12.72
CA ARG A 84 -9.19 8.95 -12.31
C ARG A 84 -9.40 10.43 -12.01
N MET A 85 -9.16 10.79 -10.77
CA MET A 85 -9.15 12.19 -10.33
C MET A 85 -7.89 12.42 -9.46
N PRO A 86 -6.74 12.70 -10.07
CA PRO A 86 -5.48 12.83 -9.35
C PRO A 86 -5.54 13.90 -8.25
N ALA A 87 -4.98 13.56 -7.09
CA ALA A 87 -4.82 14.49 -5.99
C ALA A 87 -3.92 15.68 -6.40
N THR A 88 -4.16 16.83 -5.78
CA THR A 88 -3.39 18.05 -6.06
C THR A 88 -1.95 18.01 -5.56
N LYS A 89 -1.67 17.14 -4.59
CA LYS A 89 -0.31 16.85 -4.12
C LYS A 89 0.06 15.39 -4.37
N ASN A 90 1.32 15.16 -4.77
CA ASN A 90 1.85 13.82 -4.89
C ASN A 90 2.01 13.18 -3.50
N GLY A 91 1.49 11.97 -3.34
CA GLY A 91 1.77 11.12 -2.19
C GLY A 91 3.22 10.60 -2.21
N PRO A 92 3.72 10.09 -1.08
CA PRO A 92 5.03 9.45 -1.03
C PRO A 92 5.06 8.21 -1.93
N MET A 93 6.26 7.82 -2.35
CA MET A 93 6.46 6.56 -3.10
C MET A 93 6.40 5.38 -2.14
N TYR A 94 5.79 4.28 -2.58
CA TYR A 94 5.96 2.99 -1.92
C TYR A 94 7.30 2.37 -2.32
N LEU A 95 8.14 2.14 -1.35
CA LEU A 95 9.35 1.35 -1.49
C LEU A 95 9.61 0.64 -0.15
N PRO A 96 9.35 -0.62 -0.02
CA PRO A 96 8.68 -1.57 -0.90
C PRO A 96 7.15 -1.36 -0.97
N LEU A 97 6.46 -2.27 -1.66
CA LEU A 97 5.02 -2.25 -1.89
C LEU A 97 4.17 -2.07 -0.63
N PRO A 98 2.93 -1.55 -0.79
CA PRO A 98 1.96 -1.56 0.28
C PRO A 98 1.59 -3.01 0.64
N TRP A 99 1.56 -3.30 1.91
CA TRP A 99 1.09 -4.58 2.42
C TRP A 99 -0.08 -4.42 3.39
N ARG A 100 -0.61 -3.19 3.46
CA ARG A 100 -1.76 -2.89 4.30
C ARG A 100 -2.74 -1.97 3.61
N GLY A 101 -4.01 -2.14 3.95
CA GLY A 101 -5.10 -1.26 3.58
C GLY A 101 -5.76 -0.66 4.82
N VAL A 102 -6.16 0.60 4.72
CA VAL A 102 -6.85 1.31 5.79
C VAL A 102 -8.19 1.80 5.26
N LEU A 103 -9.24 1.42 5.97
CA LEU A 103 -10.62 1.83 5.69
C LEU A 103 -10.99 3.03 6.55
N HIS A 104 -11.54 4.03 5.90
CA HIS A 104 -12.06 5.25 6.49
C HIS A 104 -13.53 5.44 6.11
N THR A 105 -14.24 6.32 6.82
CA THR A 105 -15.50 6.90 6.36
C THR A 105 -15.37 8.40 6.24
N THR A 106 -15.99 8.96 5.20
CA THR A 106 -15.89 10.40 4.92
C THR A 106 -16.64 11.28 5.93
N GLU A 107 -17.37 10.66 6.87
CA GLU A 107 -18.33 11.33 7.76
C GLU A 107 -19.25 12.30 7.00
N GLY A 108 -19.64 11.89 5.80
CA GLY A 108 -20.45 12.65 4.87
C GLY A 108 -21.28 11.76 3.94
N SER A 109 -22.31 12.35 3.34
CA SER A 109 -23.30 11.60 2.54
C SER A 109 -23.03 11.60 1.03
N THR A 110 -22.01 12.33 0.56
CA THR A 110 -21.76 12.50 -0.88
C THR A 110 -20.28 12.53 -1.23
N ILE A 111 -19.94 12.01 -2.40
CA ILE A 111 -18.59 12.15 -2.99
C ILE A 111 -18.19 13.62 -3.15
N ALA A 112 -19.12 14.47 -3.58
CA ALA A 112 -18.82 15.89 -3.82
C ALA A 112 -18.35 16.59 -2.53
N GLY A 113 -19.02 16.31 -1.39
CA GLY A 113 -18.62 16.82 -0.10
C GLY A 113 -17.24 16.33 0.33
N ALA A 114 -16.99 15.04 0.18
CA ALA A 114 -15.68 14.44 0.48
C ALA A 114 -14.55 15.08 -0.37
N LEU A 115 -14.75 15.22 -1.67
CA LEU A 115 -13.79 15.85 -2.57
C LEU A 115 -13.53 17.31 -2.23
N GLN A 116 -14.56 18.04 -1.76
CA GLN A 116 -14.36 19.41 -1.29
C GLN A 116 -13.48 19.43 -0.03
N THR A 117 -13.76 18.59 0.95
CA THR A 117 -12.93 18.43 2.16
C THR A 117 -11.47 18.14 1.81
N PHE A 118 -11.20 17.21 0.89
CA PHE A 118 -9.82 16.87 0.50
C PHE A 118 -9.10 18.05 -0.18
N ARG A 119 -9.81 18.86 -0.97
CA ARG A 119 -9.23 20.09 -1.56
C ARG A 119 -8.87 21.11 -0.49
N ASP A 120 -9.74 21.28 0.49
CA ASP A 120 -9.59 22.30 1.54
C ASP A 120 -8.49 21.91 2.55
N THR A 121 -8.42 20.64 2.90
CA THR A 121 -7.49 20.10 3.90
C THR A 121 -6.20 19.56 3.29
N ASN A 122 -6.24 19.17 2.00
CA ASN A 122 -5.17 18.50 1.28
C ASN A 122 -4.80 17.10 1.84
N PHE A 123 -5.73 16.47 2.55
CA PHE A 123 -5.64 15.09 3.03
C PHE A 123 -6.36 14.14 2.08
N TRP A 124 -5.65 13.73 1.02
CA TRP A 124 -6.19 12.89 -0.03
C TRP A 124 -5.96 11.40 0.27
N PRO A 125 -7.01 10.56 0.18
CA PRO A 125 -6.87 9.10 0.23
C PRO A 125 -6.30 8.54 -1.07
N THR A 126 -6.05 7.23 -1.12
CA THR A 126 -5.76 6.54 -2.38
C THR A 126 -7.02 6.49 -3.25
N LEU A 127 -8.14 6.11 -2.64
CA LEU A 127 -9.45 6.01 -3.29
C LEU A 127 -10.54 6.64 -2.44
N THR A 128 -11.56 7.16 -3.13
CA THR A 128 -12.87 7.46 -2.54
C THR A 128 -13.90 6.56 -3.21
N ILE A 129 -14.69 5.85 -2.43
CA ILE A 129 -15.73 4.96 -2.95
C ILE A 129 -17.10 5.34 -2.38
N ASP A 130 -18.13 5.24 -3.21
CA ASP A 130 -19.51 5.44 -2.78
C ASP A 130 -20.32 4.15 -3.03
N PRO A 131 -20.57 3.36 -1.98
CA PRO A 131 -21.29 2.11 -2.11
C PRO A 131 -22.78 2.28 -2.51
N LYS A 132 -23.34 3.47 -2.36
CA LYS A 132 -24.74 3.75 -2.75
C LYS A 132 -24.88 4.00 -4.25
N THR A 133 -23.89 4.66 -4.85
CA THR A 133 -23.88 4.99 -6.28
C THR A 133 -22.95 4.10 -7.09
N LEU A 134 -22.27 3.14 -6.44
CA LEU A 134 -21.33 2.19 -7.02
C LEU A 134 -20.16 2.89 -7.75
N ARG A 135 -19.70 4.03 -7.22
CA ARG A 135 -18.62 4.80 -7.81
C ARG A 135 -17.30 4.57 -7.08
N VAL A 136 -16.24 4.45 -7.86
CA VAL A 136 -14.86 4.42 -7.38
C VAL A 136 -14.10 5.56 -8.03
N ILE A 137 -13.50 6.43 -7.23
CA ILE A 137 -12.60 7.49 -7.71
C ILE A 137 -11.21 7.21 -7.13
N GLN A 138 -10.20 7.17 -7.99
CA GLN A 138 -8.82 6.96 -7.58
C GLN A 138 -8.01 8.24 -7.70
N HIS A 139 -7.34 8.64 -6.60
CA HIS A 139 -6.60 9.89 -6.48
C HIS A 139 -5.08 9.70 -6.60
N TYR A 140 -4.58 8.60 -6.07
CA TYR A 140 -3.17 8.20 -6.19
C TYR A 140 -3.05 6.84 -6.88
N SER A 141 -1.96 6.64 -7.59
CA SER A 141 -1.56 5.29 -8.00
C SER A 141 -1.44 4.38 -6.77
N LEU A 142 -1.83 3.10 -6.87
CA LEU A 142 -1.64 2.11 -5.80
C LEU A 142 -0.15 1.92 -5.43
N SER A 143 0.77 2.36 -6.28
CA SER A 143 2.22 2.37 -6.01
C SER A 143 2.69 3.60 -5.24
N ARG A 144 1.78 4.48 -4.80
CA ARG A 144 2.12 5.69 -4.05
C ARG A 144 1.39 5.72 -2.72
N GLY A 145 2.02 6.29 -1.72
CA GLY A 145 1.38 6.58 -0.45
C GLY A 145 0.24 7.60 -0.59
N ALA A 146 -0.64 7.63 0.37
CA ALA A 146 -1.75 8.56 0.46
C ALA A 146 -1.62 9.43 1.72
N ARG A 147 -2.50 10.40 1.90
CA ARG A 147 -2.39 11.44 2.93
C ARG A 147 -3.65 11.59 3.79
N ALA A 148 -4.55 10.59 3.81
CA ALA A 148 -5.71 10.62 4.70
C ALA A 148 -5.35 10.25 6.15
N LEU A 149 -4.15 9.72 6.38
CA LEU A 149 -3.58 9.52 7.71
C LEU A 149 -2.51 10.57 7.99
N SER A 150 -2.39 11.00 9.24
CA SER A 150 -1.32 11.87 9.70
C SER A 150 0.02 11.10 9.75
N ASP A 151 1.09 11.73 9.29
CA ASP A 151 2.45 11.18 9.33
C ASP A 151 3.28 11.70 10.53
N HIS A 152 2.66 12.44 11.45
CA HIS A 152 3.36 13.01 12.61
C HIS A 152 3.95 11.97 13.57
N VAL A 153 3.29 10.82 13.71
CA VAL A 153 3.74 9.76 14.59
C VAL A 153 4.70 8.81 13.89
N THR A 154 4.43 8.51 12.64
CA THR A 154 5.28 7.66 11.81
C THR A 154 5.04 7.91 10.32
N ALA A 155 6.10 7.97 9.55
CA ALA A 155 6.04 8.06 8.09
C ALA A 155 5.32 6.85 7.44
N GLU A 156 5.20 5.73 8.17
CA GLU A 156 4.47 4.55 7.73
C GLU A 156 2.97 4.82 7.52
N ASN A 157 2.40 5.85 8.16
CA ASN A 157 1.01 6.24 7.95
C ASN A 157 0.76 6.76 6.54
N ALA A 158 1.70 7.52 5.98
CA ALA A 158 1.59 8.03 4.62
C ALA A 158 2.14 7.07 3.56
N ALA A 159 3.07 6.18 3.94
CA ALA A 159 3.69 5.21 3.06
C ALA A 159 3.13 3.80 3.29
N ARG A 160 3.25 2.91 2.28
CA ARG A 160 2.92 1.48 2.39
C ARG A 160 1.46 1.16 2.71
N CYS A 161 0.56 2.14 2.66
CA CYS A 161 -0.87 1.97 2.93
C CYS A 161 -1.70 2.35 1.70
N VAL A 162 -2.62 1.49 1.30
CA VAL A 162 -3.76 1.89 0.47
C VAL A 162 -4.84 2.42 1.41
N GLN A 163 -5.25 3.66 1.25
CA GLN A 163 -6.24 4.32 2.09
C GLN A 163 -7.52 4.53 1.30
N ILE A 164 -8.63 4.01 1.81
CA ILE A 164 -9.95 4.08 1.16
C ILE A 164 -10.90 4.90 2.02
N GLU A 165 -11.38 6.00 1.49
CA GLU A 165 -12.48 6.78 2.06
C GLU A 165 -13.82 6.27 1.52
N ILE A 166 -14.65 5.71 2.38
CA ILE A 166 -15.98 5.21 2.07
C ILE A 166 -16.99 6.30 2.36
N VAL A 167 -17.75 6.73 1.37
CA VAL A 167 -18.81 7.73 1.55
C VAL A 167 -19.88 7.17 2.47
N GLY A 168 -20.04 7.80 3.62
CA GLY A 168 -20.96 7.39 4.67
C GLY A 168 -20.47 7.84 6.05
N PHE A 169 -21.13 7.33 7.06
CA PHE A 169 -20.87 7.65 8.46
C PHE A 169 -20.49 6.39 9.23
N ALA A 170 -19.44 6.46 10.03
CA ALA A 170 -18.97 5.35 10.87
C ALA A 170 -20.07 4.79 11.79
N ALA A 171 -20.93 5.65 12.33
CA ALA A 171 -22.06 5.23 13.15
C ALA A 171 -23.09 4.35 12.41
N GLN A 172 -23.14 4.44 11.08
CA GLN A 172 -24.07 3.69 10.24
C GLN A 172 -23.46 2.39 9.69
N ALA A 173 -22.16 2.22 9.74
CA ALA A 173 -21.44 1.09 9.15
C ALA A 173 -21.98 -0.29 9.60
N PRO A 174 -22.37 -0.51 10.88
CA PRO A 174 -22.94 -1.79 11.31
C PRO A 174 -24.27 -2.15 10.64
N SER A 175 -24.97 -1.16 10.08
CA SER A 175 -26.26 -1.34 9.43
C SER A 175 -26.23 -1.18 7.91
N TRP A 176 -25.05 -1.13 7.31
CA TRP A 176 -24.93 -1.06 5.86
C TRP A 176 -25.49 -2.33 5.21
N PRO A 177 -26.31 -2.19 4.17
CA PRO A 177 -26.94 -3.33 3.53
C PRO A 177 -25.91 -4.21 2.78
N PRO A 178 -26.24 -5.51 2.56
CA PRO A 178 -25.32 -6.48 1.97
C PRO A 178 -24.73 -6.05 0.62
N GLU A 179 -25.50 -5.35 -0.20
CA GLU A 179 -25.04 -4.84 -1.50
C GLU A 179 -23.95 -3.78 -1.37
N GLN A 180 -23.99 -2.93 -0.34
CA GLN A 180 -22.94 -1.95 -0.07
C GLN A 180 -21.65 -2.64 0.42
N LEU A 181 -21.78 -3.61 1.31
CA LEU A 181 -20.65 -4.43 1.77
C LEU A 181 -20.05 -5.24 0.60
N ALA A 182 -20.88 -5.76 -0.29
CA ALA A 182 -20.41 -6.46 -1.49
C ALA A 182 -19.64 -5.57 -2.44
N PHE A 183 -20.04 -4.31 -2.59
CA PHE A 183 -19.31 -3.33 -3.41
C PHE A 183 -17.94 -2.98 -2.80
N ILE A 184 -17.88 -2.76 -1.49
CA ILE A 184 -16.59 -2.52 -0.78
C ILE A 184 -15.68 -3.74 -0.95
N ARG A 185 -16.21 -4.96 -0.75
CA ARG A 185 -15.48 -6.21 -0.96
C ARG A 185 -14.92 -6.33 -2.38
N GLN A 186 -15.72 -6.01 -3.40
CA GLN A 186 -15.26 -6.07 -4.79
C GLN A 186 -14.13 -5.08 -5.03
N THR A 187 -14.24 -3.87 -4.52
CA THR A 187 -13.15 -2.87 -4.62
C THR A 187 -11.85 -3.36 -3.98
N ILE A 188 -11.95 -3.99 -2.80
CA ILE A 188 -10.78 -4.59 -2.13
C ILE A 188 -10.17 -5.71 -2.98
N ARG A 189 -10.98 -6.58 -3.56
CA ARG A 189 -10.51 -7.65 -4.47
C ARG A 189 -9.82 -7.11 -5.70
N ASP A 190 -10.34 -6.03 -6.28
CA ASP A 190 -9.73 -5.37 -7.43
C ASP A 190 -8.34 -4.80 -7.05
N ILE A 191 -8.23 -4.19 -5.86
CA ILE A 191 -6.95 -3.70 -5.34
C ILE A 191 -5.98 -4.86 -5.11
N ASP A 192 -6.41 -5.93 -4.44
CA ASP A 192 -5.56 -7.09 -4.09
C ASP A 192 -5.08 -7.85 -5.33
N SER A 193 -5.82 -7.76 -6.44
CA SER A 193 -5.38 -8.32 -7.72
C SER A 193 -4.18 -7.59 -8.33
N LEU A 194 -3.93 -6.36 -7.89
CA LEU A 194 -2.88 -5.47 -8.42
C LEU A 194 -1.74 -5.22 -7.41
N VAL A 195 -2.04 -5.28 -6.11
CA VAL A 195 -1.06 -5.10 -5.03
C VAL A 195 -1.24 -6.19 -3.96
N PRO A 196 -0.15 -6.73 -3.36
CA PRO A 196 -0.22 -7.92 -2.52
C PRO A 196 -0.62 -7.59 -1.07
N ILE A 197 -1.80 -7.03 -0.87
CA ILE A 197 -2.34 -6.82 0.48
C ILE A 197 -3.12 -8.07 0.88
N PRO A 198 -2.74 -8.79 1.95
CA PRO A 198 -3.49 -9.96 2.39
C PRO A 198 -4.93 -9.61 2.78
N ARG A 199 -5.92 -10.33 2.24
CA ARG A 199 -7.34 -10.15 2.59
C ARG A 199 -7.65 -10.76 3.95
N GLN A 200 -7.10 -10.16 4.98
CA GLN A 200 -7.28 -10.55 6.37
C GLN A 200 -7.27 -9.31 7.27
N SER A 201 -7.88 -9.44 8.43
CA SER A 201 -7.77 -8.49 9.53
C SER A 201 -7.62 -9.25 10.84
N SER A 202 -6.69 -8.83 11.67
CA SER A 202 -6.56 -9.27 13.07
C SER A 202 -7.16 -8.26 14.03
N MET A 203 -7.83 -7.22 13.51
CA MET A 203 -8.33 -6.09 14.27
C MET A 203 -9.83 -6.22 14.52
N THR A 204 -10.29 -5.76 15.68
CA THR A 204 -11.70 -5.70 16.03
C THR A 204 -12.24 -4.30 15.72
N PHE A 205 -13.21 -4.22 14.83
CA PHE A 205 -13.87 -2.96 14.46
C PHE A 205 -14.94 -2.61 15.49
N LEU A 206 -14.78 -1.48 16.15
CA LEU A 206 -15.61 -1.02 17.25
C LEU A 206 -16.32 0.28 16.90
N ASN A 207 -17.48 0.53 17.52
CA ASN A 207 -18.12 1.83 17.49
C ASN A 207 -17.34 2.84 18.36
N ASP A 208 -17.73 4.11 18.35
CA ASP A 208 -17.06 5.18 19.09
C ASP A 208 -16.89 4.84 20.60
N ALA A 209 -17.95 4.42 21.26
CA ALA A 209 -17.89 4.02 22.67
C ALA A 209 -16.94 2.83 22.89
N GLY A 210 -16.93 1.87 21.97
CA GLY A 210 -16.03 0.72 22.01
C GLY A 210 -14.57 1.13 21.88
N VAL A 211 -14.23 1.99 20.94
CA VAL A 211 -12.85 2.48 20.75
C VAL A 211 -12.36 3.22 22.00
N ASN A 212 -13.18 4.09 22.56
CA ASN A 212 -12.83 4.87 23.75
C ASN A 212 -12.67 3.99 25.00
N SER A 213 -13.43 2.88 25.09
CA SER A 213 -13.35 1.94 26.21
C SER A 213 -12.22 0.91 26.05
N HIS A 214 -11.64 0.77 24.86
CA HIS A 214 -10.60 -0.19 24.54
C HIS A 214 -9.37 0.50 23.92
N PRO A 215 -8.60 1.27 24.70
CA PRO A 215 -7.45 2.00 24.17
C PRO A 215 -6.39 1.09 23.52
N GLY A 216 -6.35 -0.20 23.87
CA GLY A 216 -5.53 -1.22 23.23
C GLY A 216 -5.99 -1.63 21.82
N ASN A 217 -7.12 -1.11 21.34
CA ASN A 217 -7.56 -1.33 19.94
C ASN A 217 -6.67 -0.62 18.92
N ARG A 218 -5.94 0.42 19.33
CA ARG A 218 -4.92 1.05 18.50
C ARG A 218 -3.61 0.29 18.61
N MET A 219 -3.00 0.06 17.47
CA MET A 219 -1.68 -0.57 17.41
C MET A 219 -0.61 0.33 18.01
N SER A 220 0.41 -0.27 18.62
CA SER A 220 1.67 0.43 18.84
C SER A 220 2.35 0.76 17.52
N VAL A 221 3.29 1.70 17.50
CA VAL A 221 4.07 2.01 16.28
C VAL A 221 4.84 0.76 15.80
N GLU A 222 5.32 -0.06 16.73
CA GLU A 222 6.06 -1.29 16.40
C GLU A 222 5.16 -2.36 15.79
N ASP A 223 3.93 -2.52 16.29
CA ASP A 223 2.97 -3.45 15.70
C ASP A 223 2.49 -2.96 14.35
N TRP A 224 2.26 -1.65 14.21
CA TRP A 224 1.90 -1.02 12.95
C TRP A 224 2.93 -1.26 11.85
N LYS A 225 4.21 -1.13 12.15
CA LYS A 225 5.29 -1.40 11.19
C LYS A 225 5.27 -2.84 10.68
N ARG A 226 4.80 -3.79 11.50
CA ARG A 226 4.71 -5.22 11.16
C ARG A 226 3.36 -5.64 10.62
N PHE A 227 2.33 -4.83 10.82
CA PHE A 227 0.96 -5.16 10.41
C PHE A 227 0.86 -5.33 8.90
N SER A 228 0.19 -6.40 8.48
CA SER A 228 -0.11 -6.71 7.09
C SER A 228 -1.56 -7.18 6.98
N GLY A 229 -2.30 -6.62 6.03
CA GLY A 229 -3.73 -6.85 5.88
C GLY A 229 -4.55 -5.57 5.94
N TRP A 230 -5.81 -5.67 6.31
CA TRP A 230 -6.77 -4.56 6.32
C TRP A 230 -7.15 -4.15 7.74
N CYS A 231 -7.21 -2.87 8.00
CA CYS A 231 -7.67 -2.31 9.27
C CYS A 231 -8.50 -1.04 9.05
N GLY A 232 -9.04 -0.47 10.10
CA GLY A 232 -9.70 0.85 10.08
C GLY A 232 -8.79 1.94 10.61
N HIS A 233 -9.15 3.19 10.39
CA HIS A 233 -8.48 4.37 10.93
C HIS A 233 -8.33 4.26 12.47
N GLN A 234 -9.36 3.72 13.14
CA GLN A 234 -9.38 3.49 14.58
C GLN A 234 -8.23 2.63 15.13
N HIS A 235 -7.51 1.90 14.27
CA HIS A 235 -6.43 1.00 14.66
C HIS A 235 -5.03 1.61 14.46
N VAL A 236 -4.97 2.75 13.77
CA VAL A 236 -3.69 3.38 13.39
C VAL A 236 -3.08 4.12 14.59
N PRO A 237 -1.77 3.99 14.85
CA PRO A 237 -1.12 4.65 15.98
C PRO A 237 -1.13 6.17 15.86
N GLY A 238 -1.38 6.84 17.00
CA GLY A 238 -1.35 8.30 17.10
C GLY A 238 -2.57 9.02 16.54
N GLU A 239 -3.52 8.30 15.96
CA GLU A 239 -4.77 8.86 15.47
C GLU A 239 -5.82 8.95 16.58
N SER A 240 -6.79 9.87 16.44
CA SER A 240 -7.90 10.03 17.38
C SER A 240 -9.24 9.56 16.83
N HIS A 241 -9.31 9.32 15.52
CA HIS A 241 -10.52 8.93 14.82
C HIS A 241 -10.95 7.50 15.15
N TRP A 242 -12.24 7.20 15.02
CA TRP A 242 -12.84 5.89 15.30
C TRP A 242 -13.49 5.23 14.08
N ASP A 243 -13.43 5.88 12.95
CA ASP A 243 -13.93 5.35 11.69
C ASP A 243 -13.12 4.12 11.22
N PRO A 244 -13.72 3.25 10.42
CA PRO A 244 -15.07 3.24 9.89
C PRO A 244 -16.13 2.64 10.86
N GLY A 245 -15.97 2.75 12.16
CA GLY A 245 -16.89 2.22 13.14
C GLY A 245 -16.86 0.69 13.24
N ALA A 246 -17.95 0.09 13.70
CA ALA A 246 -18.09 -1.36 13.80
C ALA A 246 -18.52 -1.96 12.44
N LEU A 247 -17.71 -1.72 11.40
CA LEU A 247 -17.89 -2.31 10.08
C LEU A 247 -17.75 -3.84 10.14
N ASP A 248 -18.65 -4.56 9.45
CA ASP A 248 -18.52 -6.02 9.27
C ASP A 248 -17.33 -6.34 8.35
N ILE A 249 -16.15 -6.34 8.95
CA ILE A 249 -14.90 -6.56 8.21
C ILE A 249 -14.80 -7.97 7.64
N ASP A 250 -15.36 -8.97 8.31
CA ASP A 250 -15.34 -10.35 7.84
C ASP A 250 -16.13 -10.50 6.54
N THR A 251 -17.30 -9.84 6.44
CA THR A 251 -18.06 -9.81 5.20
C THR A 251 -17.33 -9.05 4.10
N VAL A 252 -16.64 -7.98 4.44
CA VAL A 252 -15.90 -7.16 3.47
C VAL A 252 -14.65 -7.87 2.92
N LEU A 253 -14.01 -8.73 3.70
CA LEU A 253 -12.77 -9.42 3.29
C LEU A 253 -12.97 -10.83 2.70
N ARG A 254 -14.18 -11.37 2.72
CA ARG A 254 -14.51 -12.70 2.13
C ARG A 254 -14.28 -12.82 0.59
#